data_da27738f6f29666011f95849f257b723
#
_entry.id   da27738f6f29666011f95849f257b723
#
_cell.length_a   1.000
_cell.length_b   1.000
_cell.length_c   1.000
_cell.angle_alpha   90.00
_cell.angle_beta   90.00
_cell.angle_gamma   90.00
#
_symmetry.space_group_name_H-M   'P 1'
#
loop_
_entity.id
_entity.type
_entity.pdbx_description
1 polymer ?
#
loop_
_entity_poly.entity_id
_entity_poly.type
_entity_poly.pdbx_seq_one_letter_code
_entity_poly.pdbx_strand_id
1 'polypeptide(L)'
;MPERDITEKYLESYNDVFADIVNVLLFNGRRRVLPDDLRDTKARTLYKADGKLREQERDVSKVWAPGGTVISLIGFENQTRMDRDMPLRVLGYEGADYRNQLSAQGGLYPVVTLVLYFGEEPWTAPRSLYERVHVPEELRPFVSDHGINVFEISFLTDEQTEWFTSDFRIVADYFVQMRRNGDYVPSRRGIEHVDGVLKLLSALTRDNRFEEAQNQFREEESVTMLSVLDKVEARGIQLGRTEGIQLGRTEGIQLGRTETARNLLRMGLEPAKVAEAASLTLEEVDALRGQAG
;
A
#
# COMPACT_ATOMS: atom_id res chain seq x y z
N MET A 1 -21.28 -9.22 -6.31
CA MET A 1 -20.06 -8.42 -6.07
C MET A 1 -19.76 -7.74 -7.39
N PRO A 2 -19.57 -6.41 -7.45
CA PRO A 2 -19.20 -5.78 -8.71
C PRO A 2 -17.84 -6.34 -9.13
N GLU A 3 -17.72 -6.70 -10.40
CA GLU A 3 -16.45 -6.97 -11.05
C GLU A 3 -15.55 -5.75 -10.82
N ARG A 4 -14.49 -5.93 -10.02
CA ARG A 4 -13.40 -4.95 -9.98
C ARG A 4 -12.81 -4.93 -11.38
N ASP A 5 -12.89 -3.76 -11.97
CA ASP A 5 -12.35 -3.48 -13.30
C ASP A 5 -10.87 -3.85 -13.34
N ILE A 6 -10.51 -4.83 -14.17
CA ILE A 6 -9.16 -5.44 -14.30
C ILE A 6 -8.16 -4.43 -14.91
N THR A 7 -8.53 -3.18 -15.06
CA THR A 7 -7.73 -2.11 -15.68
C THR A 7 -6.81 -1.34 -14.73
N GLU A 8 -6.85 -1.59 -13.41
CA GLU A 8 -5.92 -0.94 -12.48
C GLU A 8 -4.55 -1.61 -12.52
N LYS A 9 -3.65 -1.09 -13.36
CA LYS A 9 -2.25 -1.53 -13.37
C LYS A 9 -1.52 -0.95 -12.16
N TYR A 10 -0.99 -1.81 -11.30
CA TYR A 10 0.01 -1.42 -10.32
C TYR A 10 1.34 -1.11 -11.02
N LEU A 11 2.18 -0.27 -10.40
CA LEU A 11 3.48 0.12 -10.97
C LEU A 11 4.31 -1.09 -11.41
N GLU A 12 4.36 -2.12 -10.59
CA GLU A 12 5.11 -3.35 -10.83
C GLU A 12 4.55 -4.21 -11.99
N SER A 13 3.37 -3.91 -12.49
CA SER A 13 2.80 -4.59 -13.65
C SER A 13 3.34 -4.09 -15.00
N TYR A 14 4.00 -2.93 -15.02
CA TYR A 14 4.72 -2.45 -16.20
C TYR A 14 6.00 -3.27 -16.39
N ASN A 15 6.24 -3.72 -17.63
CA ASN A 15 7.35 -4.64 -17.93
C ASN A 15 8.73 -4.03 -17.66
N ASP A 16 8.92 -2.76 -17.93
CA ASP A 16 10.17 -2.02 -17.66
C ASP A 16 10.44 -1.95 -16.17
N VAL A 17 9.42 -1.65 -15.38
CA VAL A 17 9.50 -1.59 -13.91
C VAL A 17 9.75 -2.99 -13.32
N PHE A 18 8.99 -3.99 -13.77
CA PHE A 18 9.18 -5.36 -13.33
C PHE A 18 10.59 -5.88 -13.61
N ALA A 19 11.07 -5.69 -14.84
CA ALA A 19 12.42 -6.08 -15.25
C ALA A 19 13.50 -5.39 -14.40
N ASP A 20 13.32 -4.10 -14.12
CA ASP A 20 14.25 -3.30 -13.33
C ASP A 20 14.33 -3.81 -11.89
N ILE A 21 13.19 -4.05 -11.23
CA ILE A 21 13.15 -4.63 -9.87
C ILE A 21 13.88 -5.96 -9.83
N VAL A 22 13.59 -6.87 -10.77
CA VAL A 22 14.24 -8.18 -10.84
C VAL A 22 15.75 -8.04 -11.07
N ASN A 23 16.17 -7.15 -11.97
CA ASN A 23 17.60 -6.91 -12.28
C ASN A 23 18.34 -6.36 -11.07
N VAL A 24 17.75 -5.43 -10.33
CA VAL A 24 18.39 -4.88 -9.14
C VAL A 24 18.44 -5.90 -8.02
N LEU A 25 17.33 -6.53 -7.69
CA LEU A 25 17.23 -7.36 -6.48
C LEU A 25 17.85 -8.76 -6.65
N LEU A 26 17.67 -9.42 -7.81
CA LEU A 26 18.21 -10.75 -8.04
C LEU A 26 19.58 -10.73 -8.71
N PHE A 27 19.86 -9.72 -9.54
CA PHE A 27 21.07 -9.70 -10.37
C PHE A 27 22.04 -8.55 -10.04
N ASN A 28 21.85 -7.87 -8.89
CA ASN A 28 22.71 -6.78 -8.41
C ASN A 28 22.91 -5.68 -9.47
N GLY A 29 21.82 -5.21 -10.06
CA GLY A 29 21.80 -4.17 -11.10
C GLY A 29 22.23 -4.64 -12.50
N ARG A 30 22.58 -5.92 -12.68
CA ARG A 30 22.93 -6.45 -14.01
C ARG A 30 21.68 -6.64 -14.85
N ARG A 31 21.62 -6.04 -16.02
CA ARG A 31 20.49 -6.12 -16.96
C ARG A 31 20.39 -7.51 -17.60
N ARG A 32 19.72 -8.44 -16.90
CA ARG A 32 19.48 -9.82 -17.33
C ARG A 32 18.10 -10.03 -17.90
N VAL A 33 17.09 -9.39 -17.30
CA VAL A 33 15.71 -9.44 -17.71
C VAL A 33 15.40 -8.18 -18.51
N LEU A 34 14.90 -8.35 -19.74
CA LEU A 34 14.48 -7.24 -20.58
C LEU A 34 12.96 -7.12 -20.54
N PRO A 35 12.38 -5.91 -20.67
CA PRO A 35 10.94 -5.73 -20.71
C PRO A 35 10.22 -6.58 -21.75
N ASP A 36 10.83 -6.71 -22.94
CA ASP A 36 10.27 -7.47 -24.07
C ASP A 36 10.32 -8.99 -23.87
N ASP A 37 11.11 -9.48 -22.92
CA ASP A 37 11.19 -10.90 -22.55
C ASP A 37 10.11 -11.29 -21.54
N LEU A 38 9.32 -10.34 -21.03
CA LEU A 38 8.30 -10.56 -20.03
C LEU A 38 6.92 -10.72 -20.63
N ARG A 39 6.18 -11.70 -20.13
CA ARG A 39 4.79 -11.96 -20.50
C ARG A 39 3.93 -11.99 -19.25
N ASP A 40 2.76 -11.36 -19.32
CA ASP A 40 1.79 -11.41 -18.26
C ASP A 40 1.30 -12.85 -18.05
N THR A 41 1.14 -13.23 -16.79
CA THR A 41 0.51 -14.49 -16.43
C THR A 41 -0.70 -14.23 -15.55
N LYS A 42 -1.65 -15.17 -15.57
CA LYS A 42 -2.80 -15.09 -14.66
C LYS A 42 -2.35 -15.54 -13.28
N ALA A 43 -2.15 -14.60 -12.40
CA ALA A 43 -1.61 -14.82 -11.04
C ALA A 43 -2.59 -15.52 -10.08
N ARG A 44 -3.77 -15.96 -10.56
CA ARG A 44 -4.86 -16.48 -9.71
C ARG A 44 -4.75 -17.97 -9.49
N THR A 45 -4.70 -18.36 -8.23
CA THR A 45 -4.82 -19.75 -7.81
C THR A 45 -6.02 -19.93 -6.92
N LEU A 46 -6.90 -20.86 -7.30
CA LEU A 46 -8.05 -21.24 -6.49
C LEU A 46 -7.71 -22.50 -5.69
N TYR A 47 -7.89 -22.46 -4.39
CA TYR A 47 -7.80 -23.63 -3.54
C TYR A 47 -9.05 -23.78 -2.68
N LYS A 48 -9.37 -25.02 -2.31
CA LYS A 48 -10.52 -25.33 -1.48
C LYS A 48 -10.06 -25.57 -0.03
N ALA A 49 -10.47 -24.72 0.89
CA ALA A 49 -10.27 -24.90 2.31
C ALA A 49 -11.60 -24.73 3.06
N ASP A 50 -11.86 -25.58 4.05
CA ASP A 50 -13.07 -25.58 4.86
C ASP A 50 -14.38 -25.65 4.04
N GLY A 51 -14.35 -26.39 2.92
CA GLY A 51 -15.49 -26.48 2.00
C GLY A 51 -15.76 -25.26 1.14
N LYS A 52 -14.97 -24.18 1.29
CA LYS A 52 -15.08 -22.94 0.52
C LYS A 52 -13.95 -22.82 -0.49
N LEU A 53 -14.27 -22.29 -1.67
CA LEU A 53 -13.26 -21.89 -2.64
C LEU A 53 -12.60 -20.61 -2.13
N ARG A 54 -11.28 -20.64 -1.95
CA ARG A 54 -10.46 -19.48 -1.59
C ARG A 54 -9.54 -19.16 -2.76
N GLU A 55 -9.41 -17.88 -3.04
CA GLU A 55 -8.47 -17.35 -4.00
C GLU A 55 -7.19 -16.97 -3.29
N GLN A 56 -6.06 -17.40 -3.83
CA GLN A 56 -4.73 -17.01 -3.38
C GLN A 56 -4.03 -16.40 -4.58
N GLU A 57 -3.70 -15.12 -4.47
CA GLU A 57 -3.16 -14.31 -5.55
C GLU A 57 -1.91 -13.59 -5.04
N ARG A 58 -0.85 -13.54 -5.85
CA ARG A 58 0.26 -12.62 -5.66
C ARG A 58 -0.11 -11.25 -6.23
N ASP A 59 0.56 -10.20 -5.76
CA ASP A 59 0.29 -8.86 -6.26
C ASP A 59 0.59 -8.76 -7.76
N VAL A 60 1.75 -9.23 -8.19
CA VAL A 60 2.14 -9.28 -9.62
C VAL A 60 2.94 -10.54 -9.93
N SER A 61 2.75 -11.14 -11.11
CA SER A 61 3.64 -12.19 -11.60
C SER A 61 3.77 -12.15 -13.13
N LYS A 62 4.97 -12.51 -13.62
CA LYS A 62 5.28 -12.56 -15.05
C LYS A 62 6.12 -13.79 -15.39
N VAL A 63 5.97 -14.26 -16.61
CA VAL A 63 6.81 -15.29 -17.22
C VAL A 63 7.97 -14.61 -17.90
N TRP A 64 9.19 -14.98 -17.54
CA TRP A 64 10.42 -14.55 -18.21
C TRP A 64 10.75 -15.54 -19.33
N ALA A 65 10.67 -15.06 -20.57
CA ALA A 65 10.78 -15.90 -21.78
C ALA A 65 11.61 -15.24 -22.89
N PRO A 66 12.94 -15.08 -22.70
CA PRO A 66 13.83 -14.52 -23.72
C PRO A 66 13.83 -15.37 -24.99
N GLY A 67 13.67 -14.70 -26.14
CA GLY A 67 13.59 -15.39 -27.44
C GLY A 67 12.43 -16.39 -27.54
N GLY A 68 11.42 -16.27 -26.68
CA GLY A 68 10.24 -17.15 -26.66
C GLY A 68 10.38 -18.43 -25.81
N THR A 69 11.58 -18.73 -25.29
CA THR A 69 11.82 -19.87 -24.40
C THR A 69 11.58 -19.46 -22.95
N VAL A 70 10.65 -20.13 -22.28
CA VAL A 70 10.35 -19.85 -20.87
C VAL A 70 11.51 -20.30 -19.97
N ILE A 71 12.06 -19.37 -19.18
CA ILE A 71 13.12 -19.63 -18.21
C ILE A 71 12.55 -19.73 -16.80
N SER A 72 11.64 -18.82 -16.41
CA SER A 72 11.12 -18.74 -15.05
C SER A 72 9.77 -18.03 -15.01
N LEU A 73 8.98 -18.33 -13.97
CA LEU A 73 7.89 -17.49 -13.49
C LEU A 73 8.40 -16.72 -12.28
N ILE A 74 8.27 -15.39 -12.30
CA ILE A 74 8.72 -14.51 -11.22
C ILE A 74 7.49 -13.77 -10.71
N GLY A 75 7.34 -13.67 -9.39
CA GLY A 75 6.23 -12.95 -8.78
C GLY A 75 6.67 -12.09 -7.61
N PHE A 76 5.94 -11.02 -7.34
CA PHE A 76 6.13 -10.12 -6.22
C PHE A 76 5.02 -10.26 -5.19
N GLU A 77 5.37 -10.05 -3.94
CA GLU A 77 4.48 -9.97 -2.79
C GLU A 77 4.89 -8.77 -1.96
N ASN A 78 4.06 -7.72 -1.93
CA ASN A 78 4.33 -6.48 -1.23
C ASN A 78 3.90 -6.56 0.23
N GLN A 79 4.79 -6.22 1.15
CA GLN A 79 4.55 -6.26 2.58
C GLN A 79 4.98 -4.95 3.26
N THR A 80 4.07 -4.31 3.99
CA THR A 80 4.38 -3.16 4.86
C THR A 80 4.56 -3.57 6.31
N ARG A 81 4.17 -4.79 6.66
CA ARG A 81 4.31 -5.38 8.00
C ARG A 81 4.89 -6.77 7.89
N MET A 82 5.61 -7.18 8.93
CA MET A 82 6.14 -8.52 9.02
C MET A 82 5.01 -9.55 9.14
N ASP A 83 5.03 -10.56 8.28
CA ASP A 83 4.14 -11.71 8.33
C ASP A 83 4.93 -12.96 8.70
N ARG A 84 4.62 -13.54 9.87
CA ARG A 84 5.29 -14.76 10.35
C ARG A 84 4.97 -15.99 9.51
N ASP A 85 3.84 -15.96 8.80
CA ASP A 85 3.37 -17.07 7.97
C ASP A 85 3.81 -16.92 6.50
N MET A 86 4.64 -15.93 6.17
CA MET A 86 5.13 -15.67 4.82
C MET A 86 5.78 -16.91 4.16
N PRO A 87 6.60 -17.73 4.84
CA PRO A 87 7.13 -18.96 4.23
C PRO A 87 6.04 -19.94 3.77
N LEU A 88 4.95 -20.04 4.52
CA LEU A 88 3.81 -20.90 4.15
C LEU A 88 3.00 -20.33 2.99
N ARG A 89 2.85 -18.99 2.95
CA ARG A 89 2.17 -18.30 1.84
C ARG A 89 2.94 -18.48 0.55
N VAL A 90 4.25 -18.21 0.56
CA VAL A 90 5.12 -18.36 -0.63
C VAL A 90 5.14 -19.82 -1.12
N LEU A 91 5.29 -20.78 -0.21
CA LEU A 91 5.20 -22.20 -0.56
C LEU A 91 3.85 -22.54 -1.23
N GLY A 92 2.76 -21.97 -0.73
CA GLY A 92 1.43 -22.12 -1.32
C GLY A 92 1.34 -21.58 -2.74
N TYR A 93 1.85 -20.37 -2.98
CA TYR A 93 1.90 -19.74 -4.30
C TYR A 93 2.72 -20.57 -5.30
N GLU A 94 3.96 -20.92 -4.93
CA GLU A 94 4.86 -21.65 -5.80
C GLU A 94 4.34 -23.06 -6.11
N GLY A 95 3.80 -23.74 -5.10
CA GLY A 95 3.17 -25.04 -5.30
C GLY A 95 1.94 -24.98 -6.22
N ALA A 96 1.21 -23.90 -6.20
CA ALA A 96 0.08 -23.67 -7.08
C ALA A 96 0.53 -23.42 -8.53
N ASP A 97 1.58 -22.61 -8.71
CA ASP A 97 2.14 -22.35 -10.03
C ASP A 97 2.72 -23.61 -10.67
N TYR A 98 3.42 -24.44 -9.91
CA TYR A 98 3.88 -25.73 -10.43
C TYR A 98 2.71 -26.65 -10.84
N ARG A 99 1.60 -26.67 -10.09
CA ARG A 99 0.40 -27.43 -10.49
C ARG A 99 -0.20 -26.88 -11.78
N ASN A 100 -0.25 -25.56 -11.95
CA ASN A 100 -0.72 -24.91 -13.16
C ASN A 100 0.16 -25.28 -14.37
N GLN A 101 1.47 -25.30 -14.21
CA GLN A 101 2.42 -25.73 -15.25
C GLN A 101 2.20 -27.20 -15.67
N LEU A 102 1.96 -28.08 -14.70
CA LEU A 102 1.65 -29.50 -14.98
C LEU A 102 0.38 -29.65 -15.82
N SER A 103 -0.61 -28.75 -15.62
CA SER A 103 -1.88 -28.79 -16.37
C SER A 103 -1.76 -28.18 -17.76
N ALA A 104 -0.77 -27.34 -18.03
CA ALA A 104 -0.67 -26.51 -19.24
C ALA A 104 0.09 -27.15 -20.40
N GLN A 105 0.57 -28.38 -20.33
CA GLN A 105 1.36 -29.10 -21.35
C GLN A 105 2.61 -28.33 -21.87
N GLY A 106 3.07 -27.29 -21.16
CA GLY A 106 4.12 -26.36 -21.60
C GLY A 106 5.53 -26.65 -21.06
N GLY A 107 5.73 -27.75 -20.37
CA GLY A 107 6.99 -28.05 -19.66
C GLY A 107 7.04 -27.35 -18.28
N LEU A 108 8.03 -27.74 -17.46
CA LEU A 108 8.26 -27.21 -16.11
C LEU A 108 9.43 -26.22 -16.13
N TYR A 109 9.24 -25.11 -15.45
CA TYR A 109 10.27 -24.09 -15.25
C TYR A 109 10.22 -23.56 -13.83
N PRO A 110 11.35 -23.02 -13.32
CA PRO A 110 11.44 -22.52 -11.96
C PRO A 110 10.40 -21.42 -11.67
N VAL A 111 9.89 -21.41 -10.44
CA VAL A 111 9.07 -20.35 -9.89
C VAL A 111 9.88 -19.63 -8.84
N VAL A 112 9.90 -18.29 -8.88
CA VAL A 112 10.63 -17.44 -7.95
C VAL A 112 9.68 -16.40 -7.39
N THR A 113 9.59 -16.30 -6.07
CA THR A 113 8.81 -15.25 -5.39
C THR A 113 9.74 -14.30 -4.67
N LEU A 114 9.59 -12.99 -4.92
CA LEU A 114 10.27 -11.93 -4.20
C LEU A 114 9.26 -11.28 -3.25
N VAL A 115 9.58 -11.29 -1.97
CA VAL A 115 8.83 -10.54 -0.96
C VAL A 115 9.48 -9.17 -0.84
N LEU A 116 8.78 -8.12 -1.29
CA LEU A 116 9.22 -6.74 -1.22
C LEU A 116 8.71 -6.14 0.09
N TYR A 117 9.61 -5.91 1.02
CA TYR A 117 9.26 -5.42 2.34
C TYR A 117 9.57 -3.93 2.47
N PHE A 118 8.53 -3.14 2.79
CA PHE A 118 8.57 -1.67 2.89
C PHE A 118 8.45 -1.16 4.33
N GLY A 119 8.58 -2.04 5.34
CA GLY A 119 8.48 -1.64 6.74
C GLY A 119 9.67 -0.80 7.20
N GLU A 120 9.48 -0.09 8.30
CA GLU A 120 10.50 0.79 8.92
C GLU A 120 11.48 0.01 9.80
N GLU A 121 11.04 -1.13 10.36
CA GLU A 121 11.87 -2.02 11.18
C GLU A 121 12.47 -3.15 10.33
N PRO A 122 13.70 -3.63 10.66
CA PRO A 122 14.29 -4.76 9.95
C PRO A 122 13.40 -6.00 10.00
N TRP A 123 13.41 -6.80 8.93
CA TRP A 123 12.66 -8.05 8.90
C TRP A 123 13.21 -9.08 9.88
N THR A 124 12.47 -9.37 10.94
CA THR A 124 12.80 -10.37 11.97
C THR A 124 11.85 -11.58 11.98
N ALA A 125 10.86 -11.59 11.09
CA ALA A 125 9.95 -12.73 10.93
C ALA A 125 10.68 -13.92 10.25
N PRO A 126 10.16 -15.16 10.36
CA PRO A 126 10.74 -16.32 9.71
C PRO A 126 11.01 -16.12 8.22
N ARG A 127 12.18 -16.59 7.77
CA ARG A 127 12.59 -16.58 6.34
C ARG A 127 12.56 -17.98 5.73
N SER A 128 12.24 -19.01 6.53
CA SER A 128 12.10 -20.37 6.04
C SER A 128 11.02 -21.14 6.79
N LEU A 129 10.65 -22.30 6.22
CA LEU A 129 9.69 -23.20 6.86
C LEU A 129 10.20 -23.68 8.23
N TYR A 130 11.50 -23.98 8.35
CA TYR A 130 12.09 -24.43 9.61
C TYR A 130 12.08 -23.37 10.70
N GLU A 131 12.24 -22.11 10.35
CA GLU A 131 12.13 -21.01 11.29
C GLU A 131 10.68 -20.77 11.75
N ARG A 132 9.71 -21.14 10.91
CA ARG A 132 8.29 -20.94 11.21
C ARG A 132 7.67 -22.11 11.95
N VAL A 133 8.07 -23.34 11.63
CA VAL A 133 7.50 -24.58 12.16
C VAL A 133 8.56 -25.32 12.96
N HIS A 134 8.22 -25.72 14.19
CA HIS A 134 9.11 -26.57 14.96
C HIS A 134 9.23 -27.95 14.29
N VAL A 135 10.39 -28.25 13.76
CA VAL A 135 10.71 -29.55 13.17
C VAL A 135 11.62 -30.33 14.13
N PRO A 136 11.12 -31.42 14.78
CA PRO A 136 11.94 -32.30 15.60
C PRO A 136 13.14 -32.82 14.81
N GLU A 137 14.28 -33.02 15.49
CA GLU A 137 15.54 -33.39 14.83
C GLU A 137 15.43 -34.68 14.03
N GLU A 138 14.68 -35.64 14.55
CA GLU A 138 14.44 -36.94 13.91
C GLU A 138 13.64 -36.80 12.59
N LEU A 139 12.85 -35.75 12.45
CA LEU A 139 12.03 -35.48 11.25
C LEU A 139 12.74 -34.58 10.22
N ARG A 140 13.83 -33.90 10.60
CA ARG A 140 14.55 -33.00 9.67
C ARG A 140 15.00 -33.67 8.37
N PRO A 141 15.45 -34.94 8.33
CA PRO A 141 15.80 -35.61 7.08
C PRO A 141 14.62 -35.83 6.12
N PHE A 142 13.38 -35.74 6.61
CA PHE A 142 12.16 -36.04 5.87
C PHE A 142 11.32 -34.81 5.56
N VAL A 143 11.67 -33.64 6.12
CA VAL A 143 11.00 -32.37 5.87
C VAL A 143 11.96 -31.48 5.09
N SER A 144 11.54 -31.01 3.91
CA SER A 144 12.32 -30.04 3.15
C SER A 144 12.14 -28.64 3.73
N ASP A 145 13.24 -27.94 3.98
CA ASP A 145 13.16 -26.52 4.30
C ASP A 145 12.85 -25.72 3.03
N HIS A 146 11.94 -24.77 3.16
CA HIS A 146 11.55 -23.86 2.08
C HIS A 146 11.87 -22.43 2.48
N GLY A 147 12.93 -21.89 1.90
CA GLY A 147 13.34 -20.49 2.13
C GLY A 147 12.59 -19.50 1.22
N ILE A 148 12.45 -18.28 1.69
CA ILE A 148 11.85 -17.18 0.93
C ILE A 148 12.86 -16.07 0.66
N ASN A 149 12.65 -15.32 -0.44
CA ASN A 149 13.50 -14.20 -0.82
C ASN A 149 12.86 -12.89 -0.34
N VAL A 150 13.31 -12.39 0.81
CA VAL A 150 12.84 -11.11 1.37
C VAL A 150 13.83 -10.01 1.04
N PHE A 151 13.35 -8.98 0.36
CA PHE A 151 14.10 -7.77 0.02
C PHE A 151 13.54 -6.60 0.81
N GLU A 152 14.35 -6.05 1.70
CA GLU A 152 13.99 -4.94 2.61
C GLU A 152 14.21 -3.62 1.89
N ILE A 153 13.18 -3.15 1.17
CA ILE A 153 13.28 -1.98 0.27
C ILE A 153 13.68 -0.71 1.02
N SER A 154 13.11 -0.49 2.21
CA SER A 154 13.44 0.66 3.05
C SER A 154 14.89 0.64 3.58
N PHE A 155 15.59 -0.50 3.48
CA PHE A 155 16.97 -0.70 3.95
C PHE A 155 18.00 -0.76 2.83
N LEU A 156 17.60 -0.52 1.60
CA LEU A 156 18.52 -0.42 0.48
C LEU A 156 19.55 0.69 0.73
N THR A 157 20.79 0.46 0.25
CA THR A 157 21.82 1.50 0.26
C THR A 157 21.54 2.52 -0.84
N ASP A 158 22.16 3.70 -0.74
CA ASP A 158 22.03 4.73 -1.77
C ASP A 158 22.53 4.20 -3.13
N GLU A 159 23.62 3.44 -3.13
CA GLU A 159 24.15 2.77 -4.32
C GLU A 159 23.11 1.80 -4.92
N GLN A 160 22.46 0.96 -4.10
CA GLN A 160 21.45 0.03 -4.58
C GLN A 160 20.21 0.74 -5.11
N THR A 161 19.81 1.85 -4.46
CA THR A 161 18.70 2.69 -4.93
C THR A 161 19.02 3.32 -6.27
N GLU A 162 20.28 3.70 -6.52
CA GLU A 162 20.74 4.24 -7.80
C GLU A 162 20.77 3.21 -8.93
N TRP A 163 20.83 1.93 -8.64
CA TRP A 163 20.75 0.88 -9.68
C TRP A 163 19.38 0.82 -10.36
N PHE A 164 18.31 1.29 -9.71
CA PHE A 164 17.00 1.37 -10.36
C PHE A 164 16.99 2.44 -11.44
N THR A 165 16.53 2.05 -12.62
CA THR A 165 16.41 2.93 -13.79
C THR A 165 14.98 3.31 -14.11
N SER A 166 14.01 2.52 -13.65
CA SER A 166 12.56 2.75 -13.79
C SER A 166 11.99 3.68 -12.71
N ASP A 167 10.70 3.89 -12.75
CA ASP A 167 9.97 4.68 -11.73
C ASP A 167 9.94 4.01 -10.35
N PHE A 168 10.29 2.72 -10.24
CA PHE A 168 10.43 2.07 -8.93
C PHE A 168 11.53 2.72 -8.09
N ARG A 169 12.51 3.39 -8.70
CA ARG A 169 13.50 4.21 -7.99
C ARG A 169 12.84 5.24 -7.08
N ILE A 170 11.77 5.87 -7.55
CA ILE A 170 11.04 6.89 -6.78
C ILE A 170 10.43 6.27 -5.51
N VAL A 171 9.83 5.09 -5.66
CA VAL A 171 9.23 4.36 -4.54
C VAL A 171 10.30 3.91 -3.55
N ALA A 172 11.39 3.30 -4.04
CA ALA A 172 12.50 2.85 -3.19
C ALA A 172 13.14 4.02 -2.43
N ASP A 173 13.42 5.13 -3.13
CA ASP A 173 14.01 6.35 -2.56
C ASP A 173 13.09 6.97 -1.49
N TYR A 174 11.78 7.01 -1.74
CA TYR A 174 10.80 7.46 -0.76
C TYR A 174 10.90 6.67 0.55
N PHE A 175 10.84 5.33 0.50
CA PHE A 175 10.86 4.49 1.70
C PHE A 175 12.22 4.52 2.42
N VAL A 176 13.33 4.58 1.68
CA VAL A 176 14.67 4.71 2.26
C VAL A 176 14.82 6.02 3.03
N GLN A 177 14.39 7.15 2.44
CA GLN A 177 14.48 8.47 3.09
C GLN A 177 13.53 8.58 4.27
N MET A 178 12.26 8.15 4.12
CA MET A 178 11.28 8.16 5.21
C MET A 178 11.78 7.39 6.43
N ARG A 179 12.33 6.18 6.24
CA ARG A 179 12.90 5.40 7.34
C ARG A 179 14.10 6.10 8.00
N ARG A 180 15.00 6.71 7.20
CA ARG A 180 16.24 7.32 7.73
C ARG A 180 16.00 8.66 8.42
N ASN A 181 15.16 9.49 7.83
CA ASN A 181 15.05 10.90 8.17
C ASN A 181 13.66 11.28 8.71
N GLY A 182 12.65 10.42 8.54
CA GLY A 182 11.25 10.75 8.81
C GLY A 182 10.67 11.77 7.82
N ASP A 183 11.40 12.05 6.73
CA ASP A 183 11.04 13.04 5.72
C ASP A 183 11.57 12.60 4.34
N TYR A 184 10.93 13.10 3.28
CA TYR A 184 11.28 12.78 1.90
C TYR A 184 11.56 14.03 1.08
N VAL A 185 12.76 14.11 0.56
CA VAL A 185 13.17 15.16 -0.38
C VAL A 185 13.09 14.62 -1.80
N PRO A 186 12.08 15.01 -2.58
CA PRO A 186 11.85 14.45 -3.90
C PRO A 186 12.93 14.84 -4.91
N SER A 187 13.30 13.91 -5.75
CA SER A 187 14.14 14.19 -6.92
C SER A 187 13.32 14.96 -7.97
N ARG A 188 14.03 15.67 -8.89
CA ARG A 188 13.41 16.36 -10.05
C ARG A 188 13.19 15.42 -11.23
N ARG A 189 13.32 14.11 -11.03
CA ARG A 189 13.12 13.13 -12.09
C ARG A 189 11.66 13.15 -12.55
N GLY A 190 11.43 13.13 -13.87
CA GLY A 190 10.11 12.92 -14.45
C GLY A 190 9.61 11.50 -14.16
N ILE A 191 8.31 11.37 -14.01
CA ILE A 191 7.62 10.09 -13.78
C ILE A 191 7.00 9.66 -15.10
N GLU A 192 7.29 8.44 -15.55
CA GLU A 192 6.70 7.87 -16.76
C GLU A 192 5.33 7.23 -16.49
N HIS A 193 5.23 6.48 -15.38
CA HIS A 193 4.03 5.77 -14.94
C HIS A 193 3.38 6.43 -13.73
N VAL A 194 2.91 7.69 -13.91
CA VAL A 194 2.41 8.53 -12.80
C VAL A 194 1.33 7.84 -11.97
N ASP A 195 0.33 7.28 -12.63
CA ASP A 195 -0.76 6.54 -11.97
C ASP A 195 -0.26 5.33 -11.20
N GLY A 196 0.68 4.57 -11.76
CA GLY A 196 1.29 3.41 -11.12
C GLY A 196 2.05 3.80 -9.85
N VAL A 197 2.90 4.84 -9.91
CA VAL A 197 3.67 5.35 -8.76
C VAL A 197 2.74 5.82 -7.65
N LEU A 198 1.74 6.64 -7.98
CA LEU A 198 0.86 7.22 -6.98
C LEU A 198 -0.06 6.17 -6.33
N LYS A 199 -0.57 5.22 -7.10
CA LYS A 199 -1.36 4.10 -6.57
C LYS A 199 -0.53 3.21 -5.66
N LEU A 200 0.71 2.86 -6.06
CA LEU A 200 1.58 2.04 -5.22
C LEU A 200 1.94 2.77 -3.91
N LEU A 201 2.34 4.04 -3.98
CA LEU A 201 2.60 4.84 -2.78
C LEU A 201 1.35 4.93 -1.88
N SER A 202 0.17 5.21 -2.45
CA SER A 202 -1.09 5.25 -1.69
C SER A 202 -1.38 3.93 -0.98
N ALA A 203 -1.23 2.80 -1.67
CA ALA A 203 -1.45 1.47 -1.12
C ALA A 203 -0.47 1.13 0.02
N LEU A 204 0.82 1.43 -0.16
CA LEU A 204 1.88 1.09 0.80
C LEU A 204 1.89 2.02 2.02
N THR A 205 1.62 3.31 1.84
CA THR A 205 1.59 4.31 2.92
C THR A 205 0.22 4.43 3.59
N ARG A 206 -0.85 3.94 2.92
CA ARG A 206 -2.26 4.18 3.28
C ARG A 206 -2.65 5.65 3.23
N ASP A 207 -1.96 6.44 2.42
CA ASP A 207 -2.23 7.86 2.21
C ASP A 207 -2.91 8.07 0.86
N ASN A 208 -4.24 8.16 0.87
CA ASN A 208 -5.06 8.33 -0.33
C ASN A 208 -4.81 9.66 -1.05
N ARG A 209 -4.12 10.62 -0.40
CA ARG A 209 -3.80 11.91 -1.04
C ARG A 209 -2.90 11.75 -2.26
N PHE A 210 -2.07 10.70 -2.31
CA PHE A 210 -1.27 10.38 -3.50
C PHE A 210 -2.17 10.05 -4.69
N GLU A 211 -3.18 9.21 -4.51
CA GLU A 211 -4.13 8.85 -5.56
C GLU A 211 -5.04 10.01 -5.96
N GLU A 212 -5.50 10.81 -4.99
CA GLU A 212 -6.29 12.02 -5.26
C GLU A 212 -5.50 13.07 -6.05
N ALA A 213 -4.19 13.17 -5.84
CA ALA A 213 -3.32 14.08 -6.56
C ALA A 213 -3.26 13.75 -8.07
N GLN A 214 -3.37 12.47 -8.44
CA GLN A 214 -3.36 12.03 -9.84
C GLN A 214 -4.38 12.77 -10.69
N ASN A 215 -5.60 12.94 -10.19
CA ASN A 215 -6.70 13.60 -10.91
C ASN A 215 -6.45 15.08 -11.19
N GLN A 216 -5.37 15.67 -10.63
CA GLN A 216 -5.03 17.08 -10.81
C GLN A 216 -3.96 17.31 -11.88
N PHE A 217 -3.39 16.23 -12.44
CA PHE A 217 -2.43 16.33 -13.55
C PHE A 217 -3.15 16.22 -14.90
N ARG A 218 -2.71 17.03 -15.86
CA ARG A 218 -3.13 16.92 -17.26
C ARG A 218 -2.20 15.95 -17.97
N GLU A 219 -2.70 15.26 -18.98
CA GLU A 219 -1.93 14.27 -19.75
C GLU A 219 -0.64 14.82 -20.37
N GLU A 220 -0.56 16.13 -20.63
CA GLU A 220 0.58 16.79 -21.26
C GLU A 220 1.61 17.33 -20.25
N GLU A 221 1.36 17.26 -18.95
CA GLU A 221 2.26 17.80 -17.93
C GLU A 221 3.40 16.83 -17.62
N SER A 222 4.65 17.33 -17.59
CA SER A 222 5.76 16.59 -17.03
C SER A 222 5.63 16.51 -15.52
N VAL A 223 5.24 15.35 -15.01
CA VAL A 223 5.00 15.12 -13.58
C VAL A 223 6.28 14.69 -12.89
N THR A 224 6.57 15.30 -11.74
CA THR A 224 7.68 14.92 -10.85
C THR A 224 7.13 14.69 -9.45
N MET A 225 7.85 13.98 -8.58
CA MET A 225 7.42 13.83 -7.18
C MET A 225 7.34 15.18 -6.45
N LEU A 226 8.15 16.16 -6.83
CA LEU A 226 8.02 17.52 -6.28
C LEU A 226 6.64 18.09 -6.59
N SER A 227 6.21 18.07 -7.87
CA SER A 227 4.89 18.56 -8.27
C SER A 227 3.73 17.76 -7.65
N VAL A 228 3.94 16.48 -7.38
CA VAL A 228 2.96 15.63 -6.66
C VAL A 228 2.83 16.10 -5.21
N LEU A 229 3.95 16.24 -4.50
CA LEU A 229 3.93 16.68 -3.10
C LEU A 229 3.35 18.08 -2.92
N ASP A 230 3.67 19.03 -3.81
CA ASP A 230 3.06 20.37 -3.81
C ASP A 230 1.53 20.28 -3.89
N LYS A 231 0.99 19.40 -4.73
CA LYS A 231 -0.47 19.20 -4.86
C LYS A 231 -1.07 18.50 -3.63
N VAL A 232 -0.37 17.50 -3.07
CA VAL A 232 -0.78 16.80 -1.84
C VAL A 232 -0.84 17.78 -0.67
N GLU A 233 0.20 18.63 -0.51
CA GLU A 233 0.25 19.67 0.52
C GLU A 233 -0.87 20.69 0.35
N ALA A 234 -1.03 21.25 -0.86
CA ALA A 234 -2.09 22.21 -1.16
C ALA A 234 -3.48 21.64 -0.85
N ARG A 235 -3.70 20.35 -1.16
CA ARG A 235 -4.94 19.66 -0.84
C ARG A 235 -5.14 19.49 0.67
N GLY A 236 -4.08 19.11 1.40
CA GLY A 236 -4.10 18.99 2.86
C GLY A 236 -4.47 20.31 3.53
N ILE A 237 -3.87 21.42 3.09
CA ILE A 237 -4.18 22.78 3.58
C ILE A 237 -5.64 23.14 3.29
N GLN A 238 -6.14 22.85 2.08
CA GLN A 238 -7.53 23.14 1.71
C GLN A 238 -8.53 22.35 2.55
N LEU A 239 -8.29 21.05 2.77
CA LEU A 239 -9.14 20.19 3.62
C LEU A 239 -9.13 20.69 5.06
N GLY A 240 -7.96 20.89 5.66
CA GLY A 240 -7.83 21.38 7.03
C GLY A 240 -8.51 22.75 7.22
N ARG A 241 -8.40 23.65 6.23
CA ARG A 241 -9.13 24.94 6.26
C ARG A 241 -10.64 24.76 6.23
N THR A 242 -11.14 23.85 5.38
CA THR A 242 -12.58 23.60 5.24
C THR A 242 -13.14 22.97 6.52
N GLU A 243 -12.46 21.97 7.06
CA GLU A 243 -12.82 21.33 8.32
C GLU A 243 -12.76 22.31 9.50
N GLY A 244 -11.70 23.11 9.58
CA GLY A 244 -11.57 24.14 10.61
C GLY A 244 -12.68 25.18 10.56
N ILE A 245 -13.08 25.63 9.37
CA ILE A 245 -14.21 26.57 9.19
C ILE A 245 -15.54 25.91 9.62
N GLN A 246 -15.77 24.65 9.24
CA GLN A 246 -16.99 23.92 9.62
C GLN A 246 -17.06 23.69 11.13
N LEU A 247 -15.95 23.26 11.74
CA LEU A 247 -15.86 23.04 13.18
C LEU A 247 -16.09 24.35 13.93
N GLY A 248 -15.37 25.41 13.58
CA GLY A 248 -15.52 26.73 14.20
C GLY A 248 -16.92 27.31 14.04
N ARG A 249 -17.57 27.07 12.89
CA ARG A 249 -18.98 27.48 12.68
C ARG A 249 -19.93 26.70 13.60
N THR A 250 -19.74 25.39 13.71
CA THR A 250 -20.57 24.54 14.56
C THR A 250 -20.41 24.90 16.04
N GLU A 251 -19.17 25.06 16.49
CA GLU A 251 -18.86 25.48 17.87
C GLU A 251 -19.37 26.89 18.15
N GLY A 252 -19.20 27.82 17.22
CA GLY A 252 -19.68 29.19 17.34
C GLY A 252 -21.20 29.26 17.46
N ILE A 253 -21.93 28.48 16.66
CA ILE A 253 -23.39 28.38 16.75
C ILE A 253 -23.79 27.79 18.11
N GLN A 254 -23.11 26.74 18.57
CA GLN A 254 -23.44 26.10 19.86
C GLN A 254 -23.13 27.04 21.04
N LEU A 255 -22.02 27.73 21.01
CA LEU A 255 -21.67 28.76 22.00
C LEU A 255 -22.71 29.89 22.01
N GLY A 256 -23.08 30.43 20.86
CA GLY A 256 -24.08 31.48 20.73
C GLY A 256 -25.47 31.05 21.27
N ARG A 257 -25.88 29.82 20.98
CA ARG A 257 -27.15 29.22 21.54
C ARG A 257 -27.07 29.11 23.05
N THR A 258 -25.96 28.60 23.58
CA THR A 258 -25.71 28.44 25.00
C THR A 258 -25.72 29.79 25.73
N GLU A 259 -25.08 30.81 25.15
CA GLU A 259 -25.03 32.16 25.71
C GLU A 259 -26.39 32.85 25.68
N THR A 260 -27.12 32.69 24.58
CA THR A 260 -28.49 33.15 24.45
C THR A 260 -29.39 32.48 25.52
N ALA A 261 -29.28 31.16 25.69
CA ALA A 261 -30.06 30.44 26.71
C ALA A 261 -29.74 30.93 28.14
N ARG A 262 -28.45 31.16 28.47
CA ARG A 262 -28.05 31.72 29.78
C ARG A 262 -28.63 33.11 30.02
N ASN A 263 -28.66 33.94 29.00
CA ASN A 263 -29.20 35.28 29.10
C ASN A 263 -30.74 35.26 29.32
N LEU A 264 -31.45 34.42 28.57
CA LEU A 264 -32.88 34.26 28.70
C LEU A 264 -33.27 33.66 30.08
N LEU A 265 -32.49 32.71 30.60
CA LEU A 265 -32.69 32.18 31.97
C LEU A 265 -32.49 33.27 33.03
N ARG A 266 -31.47 34.17 32.90
CA ARG A 266 -31.27 35.30 33.82
C ARG A 266 -32.43 36.31 33.77
N MET A 267 -33.12 36.44 32.65
CA MET A 267 -34.30 37.28 32.49
C MET A 267 -35.56 36.63 33.08
N GLY A 268 -35.47 35.44 33.62
CA GLY A 268 -36.59 34.75 34.28
C GLY A 268 -37.52 33.99 33.35
N LEU A 269 -37.12 33.73 32.09
CA LEU A 269 -37.95 32.92 31.21
C LEU A 269 -38.00 31.46 31.64
N GLU A 270 -39.11 30.81 31.38
CA GLU A 270 -39.29 29.37 31.65
C GLU A 270 -38.36 28.51 30.78
N PRO A 271 -37.77 27.43 31.34
CA PRO A 271 -36.81 26.58 30.59
C PRO A 271 -37.36 26.05 29.25
N ALA A 272 -38.64 25.73 29.17
CA ALA A 272 -39.22 25.27 27.91
C ALA A 272 -39.21 26.33 26.80
N LYS A 273 -39.49 27.59 27.15
CA LYS A 273 -39.45 28.72 26.20
C LYS A 273 -37.99 29.07 25.83
N VAL A 274 -37.04 28.92 26.77
CA VAL A 274 -35.63 29.11 26.50
C VAL A 274 -35.10 28.04 25.53
N ALA A 275 -35.49 26.79 25.71
CA ALA A 275 -35.13 25.69 24.80
C ALA A 275 -35.56 25.96 23.36
N GLU A 276 -36.82 26.39 23.17
CA GLU A 276 -37.37 26.77 21.88
C GLU A 276 -36.63 27.97 21.28
N ALA A 277 -36.43 29.05 22.03
CA ALA A 277 -35.83 30.30 21.59
C ALA A 277 -34.32 30.15 21.24
N ALA A 278 -33.59 29.33 22.00
CA ALA A 278 -32.17 29.09 21.79
C ALA A 278 -31.89 27.90 20.85
N SER A 279 -32.91 27.19 20.41
CA SER A 279 -32.79 25.92 19.65
C SER A 279 -31.88 24.92 20.36
N LEU A 280 -32.10 24.72 21.67
CA LEU A 280 -31.45 23.73 22.52
C LEU A 280 -32.50 22.72 23.03
N THR A 281 -32.04 21.58 23.49
CA THR A 281 -32.94 20.63 24.18
C THR A 281 -33.24 21.11 25.60
N LEU A 282 -34.35 20.64 26.17
CA LEU A 282 -34.73 20.98 27.54
C LEU A 282 -33.66 20.50 28.53
N GLU A 283 -33.06 19.33 28.31
CA GLU A 283 -31.95 18.78 29.10
C GLU A 283 -30.71 19.68 29.09
N GLU A 284 -30.33 20.23 27.92
CA GLU A 284 -29.23 21.18 27.80
C GLU A 284 -29.50 22.49 28.57
N VAL A 285 -30.74 22.98 28.51
CA VAL A 285 -31.15 24.20 29.25
C VAL A 285 -31.17 23.95 30.77
N ASP A 286 -31.64 22.80 31.22
CA ASP A 286 -31.65 22.43 32.63
C ASP A 286 -30.22 22.26 33.19
N ALA A 287 -29.29 21.69 32.38
CA ALA A 287 -27.89 21.61 32.73
C ALA A 287 -27.24 23.01 32.89
N LEU A 288 -27.58 23.96 32.03
CA LEU A 288 -27.11 25.34 32.15
C LEU A 288 -27.66 26.07 33.39
N ARG A 289 -28.89 25.75 33.80
CA ARG A 289 -29.49 26.27 35.02
C ARG A 289 -28.80 25.76 36.28
N GLY A 290 -28.39 24.48 36.30
CA GLY A 290 -27.65 23.91 37.43
C GLY A 290 -26.24 24.47 37.62
N GLN A 291 -25.64 25.11 36.59
CA GLN A 291 -24.33 25.75 36.66
C GLN A 291 -24.37 27.23 37.06
N ALA A 292 -25.57 27.81 37.13
CA ALA A 292 -25.74 29.23 37.42
C ALA A 292 -26.22 29.53 38.87
N GLY A 293 -26.32 28.48 39.73
CA GLY A 293 -26.61 28.53 41.16
C GLY A 293 -25.32 28.35 42.01
#